data_0baac1fba2388d57609e228225a89e00
#
_entry.id   0baac1fba2388d57609e228225a89e00
#
_cell.length_a   1.000
_cell.length_b   1.000
_cell.length_c   1.000
_cell.angle_alpha   90.00
_cell.angle_beta   90.00
_cell.angle_gamma   90.00
#
_symmetry.space_group_name_H-M   'P 1'
#
loop_
_entity.id
_entity.type
_entity.pdbx_description
1 polymer ?
#
loop_
_entity_poly.entity_id
_entity_poly.type
_entity_poly.pdbx_seq_one_letter_code
_entity_poly.pdbx_strand_id
1 'polypeptide(L)'
;MIESTLWKHLKPEFRRLGKFQKISDRFTPGVPDTLGCTKGIGVAIEFKEFDGVRILRVSFRPGQLDWLRDWQRGGGISWIISSHRQTVFVF
;
A
#
# COMPACT_ATOMS: atom_id res chain seq x y z
N MET A 1 11.70 8.58 -4.28
CA MET A 1 11.76 7.18 -3.83
C MET A 1 10.75 6.38 -4.65
N ILE A 2 11.20 5.36 -5.37
CA ILE A 2 10.31 4.48 -6.14
C ILE A 2 9.64 3.47 -5.21
N GLU A 3 8.53 2.88 -5.66
CA GLU A 3 7.72 1.97 -4.83
C GLU A 3 8.52 0.79 -4.28
N SER A 4 9.38 0.15 -5.08
CA SER A 4 10.21 -0.95 -4.62
C SER A 4 11.23 -0.52 -3.57
N THR A 5 11.77 0.68 -3.68
CA THR A 5 12.68 1.24 -2.69
C THR A 5 11.95 1.55 -1.39
N LEU A 6 10.74 2.09 -1.49
CA LEU A 6 9.88 2.36 -0.34
C LEU A 6 9.57 1.08 0.43
N TRP A 7 9.23 -0.01 -0.28
CA TRP A 7 9.02 -1.31 0.34
C TRP A 7 10.23 -1.78 1.13
N LYS A 8 11.41 -1.72 0.53
CA LYS A 8 12.66 -2.13 1.19
C LYS A 8 12.95 -1.30 2.44
N HIS A 9 12.66 -0.01 2.37
CA HIS A 9 12.87 0.91 3.49
C HIS A 9 11.97 0.58 4.67
N LEU A 10 10.72 0.21 4.42
CA LEU A 10 9.71 -0.04 5.45
C LEU A 10 9.66 -1.49 5.92
N LYS A 11 10.30 -2.41 5.22
CA LYS A 11 10.22 -3.84 5.53
C LYS A 11 10.59 -4.19 6.98
N PRO A 12 11.63 -3.60 7.61
CA PRO A 12 11.92 -3.90 9.00
C PRO A 12 10.79 -3.53 9.95
N GLU A 13 10.09 -2.44 9.68
CA GLU A 13 8.96 -2.01 10.51
C GLU A 13 7.77 -2.96 10.36
N PHE A 14 7.51 -3.43 9.14
CA PHE A 14 6.45 -4.40 8.90
C PHE A 14 6.70 -5.71 9.63
N ARG A 15 7.94 -6.15 9.72
CA ARG A 15 8.30 -7.38 10.45
C ARG A 15 7.95 -7.28 11.93
N ARG A 16 8.03 -6.10 12.52
CA ARG A 16 7.65 -5.89 13.91
C ARG A 16 6.15 -5.97 14.12
N LEU A 17 5.38 -5.57 13.11
CA LEU A 17 3.91 -5.55 13.19
C LEU A 17 3.29 -6.91 12.98
N GLY A 18 3.87 -7.74 12.12
CA GLY A 18 3.31 -9.04 11.82
C GLY A 18 3.92 -9.66 10.58
N LYS A 19 3.12 -10.38 9.81
CA LYS A 19 3.54 -11.00 8.56
C LYS A 19 3.03 -10.17 7.38
N PHE A 20 3.94 -9.68 6.57
CA PHE A 20 3.60 -8.91 5.37
C PHE A 20 4.34 -9.49 4.18
N GLN A 21 3.69 -9.54 3.04
CA GLN A 21 4.25 -10.12 1.83
C GLN A 21 3.90 -9.26 0.63
N LYS A 22 4.91 -8.93 -0.16
CA LYS A 22 4.72 -8.24 -1.42
C LYS A 22 4.09 -9.19 -2.43
N ILE A 23 3.10 -8.70 -3.18
CA ILE A 23 2.34 -9.48 -4.15
C ILE A 23 2.65 -8.95 -5.54
N SER A 24 2.91 -9.86 -6.48
CA SER A 24 3.13 -9.52 -7.88
C SER A 24 2.07 -10.18 -8.74
N ASP A 25 0.83 -9.71 -8.64
CA ASP A 25 -0.27 -10.18 -9.46
C ASP A 25 -0.52 -9.19 -10.60
N ARG A 26 -0.25 -9.62 -11.82
CA ARG A 26 -0.44 -8.80 -13.02
C ARG A 26 -1.77 -9.07 -13.71
N PHE A 27 -2.50 -10.08 -13.29
CA PHE A 27 -3.69 -10.56 -13.99
C PHE A 27 -4.99 -10.10 -13.34
N THR A 28 -4.98 -9.87 -12.03
CA THR A 28 -6.17 -9.45 -11.30
C THR A 28 -6.15 -7.94 -11.10
N PRO A 29 -7.06 -7.19 -11.74
CA PRO A 29 -7.08 -5.73 -11.58
C PRO A 29 -7.31 -5.31 -10.13
N GLY A 30 -6.56 -4.34 -9.69
CA GLY A 30 -6.79 -3.70 -8.40
C GLY A 30 -6.18 -4.36 -7.18
N VAL A 31 -5.57 -5.54 -7.32
CA VAL A 31 -4.90 -6.19 -6.19
C VAL A 31 -3.76 -5.30 -5.68
N PRO A 32 -3.68 -5.07 -4.35
CA PRO A 32 -2.65 -4.19 -3.79
C PRO A 32 -1.25 -4.81 -3.85
N ASP A 33 -0.24 -3.95 -3.66
CA ASP A 33 1.15 -4.38 -3.73
C ASP A 33 1.55 -5.33 -2.61
N THR A 34 0.93 -5.20 -1.44
CA THR A 34 1.33 -5.94 -0.25
C THR A 34 0.11 -6.34 0.55
N LEU A 35 0.10 -7.58 1.00
CA LEU A 35 -0.88 -8.07 1.96
C LEU A 35 -0.16 -8.58 3.20
N GLY A 36 -0.80 -8.39 4.35
CA GLY A 36 -0.25 -8.88 5.59
C GLY A 36 -1.30 -8.98 6.67
N CYS A 37 -0.86 -9.37 7.85
CA CYS A 37 -1.73 -9.37 9.02
C CYS A 37 -0.95 -8.96 10.26
N THR A 38 -1.64 -8.30 11.14
CA THR A 38 -1.12 -7.89 12.44
C THR A 38 -2.25 -8.01 13.47
N LYS A 39 -1.98 -8.66 14.59
CA LYS A 39 -2.94 -8.82 15.69
C LYS A 39 -4.30 -9.37 15.22
N GLY A 40 -4.26 -10.32 14.30
CA GLY A 40 -5.47 -10.96 13.78
C GLY A 40 -6.24 -10.17 12.74
N ILE A 41 -5.70 -9.04 12.27
CA ILE A 41 -6.36 -8.18 11.28
C ILE A 41 -5.59 -8.22 9.98
N GLY A 42 -6.31 -8.44 8.87
CA GLY A 42 -5.73 -8.37 7.53
C GLY A 42 -5.48 -6.93 7.11
N VAL A 43 -4.30 -6.64 6.56
CA VAL A 43 -3.91 -5.31 6.11
C VAL A 43 -3.51 -5.37 4.65
N ALA A 44 -4.12 -4.52 3.83
CA ALA A 44 -3.77 -4.35 2.43
C ALA A 44 -3.05 -3.02 2.25
N ILE A 45 -1.91 -3.04 1.58
CA ILE A 45 -1.09 -1.84 1.40
C ILE A 45 -0.85 -1.59 -0.07
N GLU A 46 -1.16 -0.39 -0.51
CA GLU A 46 -0.84 0.10 -1.85
C GLU A 46 0.25 1.16 -1.73
N PHE A 47 1.37 0.96 -2.43
CA PHE A 47 2.45 1.94 -2.48
C PHE A 47 2.25 2.85 -3.67
N LYS A 48 2.34 4.14 -3.45
CA LYS A 48 2.19 5.16 -4.50
C LYS A 48 3.31 6.17 -4.43
N GLU A 49 3.68 6.71 -5.59
CA GLU A 49 4.55 7.87 -5.68
C GLU A 49 3.73 9.11 -5.99
N PHE A 50 4.15 10.23 -5.43
CA PHE A 50 3.62 11.52 -5.84
C PHE A 50 4.43 12.01 -7.04
N ASP A 51 3.75 12.35 -8.11
CA ASP A 51 4.35 12.87 -9.32
C ASP A 51 4.19 14.38 -9.47
N GLY A 52 3.58 15.03 -8.50
CA GLY A 52 3.36 16.46 -8.49
C GLY A 52 4.31 17.21 -7.58
N VAL A 53 4.65 18.44 -7.96
CA VAL A 53 5.53 19.29 -7.16
C VAL A 53 4.73 20.18 -6.21
N ARG A 54 3.54 20.59 -6.61
CA ARG A 54 2.73 21.56 -5.85
C ARG A 54 1.57 20.93 -5.11
N ILE A 55 0.99 19.88 -5.67
CA ILE A 55 -0.16 19.21 -5.09
C ILE A 55 0.18 17.74 -4.94
N LEU A 56 -0.01 17.22 -3.74
CA LEU A 56 0.15 15.81 -3.47
C LEU A 56 -1.03 15.07 -4.10
N ARG A 57 -0.77 14.38 -5.19
CA ARG A 57 -1.78 13.64 -5.92
C ARG A 57 -1.40 12.17 -5.93
N VAL A 58 -2.33 11.34 -5.51
CA VAL A 58 -2.17 9.89 -5.55
C VAL A 58 -3.04 9.36 -6.69
N SER A 59 -2.40 8.70 -7.66
CA SER A 59 -3.10 8.12 -8.80
C SER A 59 -3.39 6.65 -8.56
N PHE A 60 -4.61 6.24 -8.87
CA PHE A 60 -5.03 4.85 -8.77
C PHE A 60 -5.31 4.27 -10.13
N ARG A 61 -4.88 3.03 -10.35
CA ARG A 61 -5.28 2.27 -11.52
C ARG A 61 -6.74 1.83 -11.39
N PRO A 62 -7.42 1.53 -12.50
CA PRO A 62 -8.80 1.02 -12.45
C PRO A 62 -8.90 -0.19 -11.50
N GLY A 63 -9.92 -0.18 -10.66
CA GLY A 63 -10.20 -1.26 -9.74
C GLY A 63 -9.49 -1.20 -8.40
N GLN A 64 -8.43 -0.38 -8.24
CA GLN A 64 -7.67 -0.34 -6.99
C GLN A 64 -8.49 0.16 -5.80
N LEU A 65 -9.24 1.24 -5.98
CA LEU A 65 -10.07 1.77 -4.89
C LEU A 65 -11.21 0.82 -4.54
N ASP A 66 -11.83 0.20 -5.54
CA ASP A 66 -12.91 -0.75 -5.29
C ASP A 66 -12.42 -1.97 -4.53
N TRP A 67 -11.24 -2.49 -4.89
CA TRP A 67 -10.62 -3.60 -4.20
C TRP A 67 -10.38 -3.27 -2.72
N LEU A 68 -9.81 -2.09 -2.43
CA LEU A 68 -9.53 -1.65 -1.07
C LEU A 68 -10.81 -1.43 -0.26
N ARG A 69 -11.85 -0.90 -0.87
CA ARG A 69 -13.16 -0.72 -0.21
C ARG A 69 -13.81 -2.05 0.14
N ASP A 70 -13.72 -3.03 -0.76
CA ASP A 70 -14.26 -4.36 -0.50
C ASP A 70 -13.51 -5.04 0.63
N TRP A 71 -12.20 -4.86 0.68
CA TRP A 71 -11.36 -5.36 1.75
C TRP A 71 -11.79 -4.77 3.10
N GLN A 72 -12.00 -3.46 3.15
CA GLN A 72 -12.46 -2.78 4.36
C GLN A 72 -13.85 -3.24 4.79
N ARG A 73 -14.75 -3.46 3.85
CA ARG A 73 -16.09 -3.99 4.16
C ARG A 73 -16.02 -5.37 4.79
N GLY A 74 -15.06 -6.17 4.42
CA GLY A 74 -14.83 -7.47 5.03
C GLY A 74 -14.15 -7.44 6.39
N GLY A 75 -13.83 -6.26 6.91
CA GLY A 75 -13.18 -6.09 8.21
C GLY A 75 -11.68 -5.88 8.15
N GLY A 76 -11.09 -5.81 6.96
CA GLY A 76 -9.67 -5.53 6.80
C GLY A 76 -9.32 -4.06 6.89
N ILE A 77 -8.04 -3.78 7.05
CA ILE A 77 -7.50 -2.42 7.03
C ILE A 77 -6.80 -2.19 5.69
N SER A 78 -6.98 -1.01 5.12
CA SER A 78 -6.30 -0.60 3.89
C SER A 78 -5.42 0.61 4.17
N TRP A 79 -4.16 0.53 3.78
CA TRP A 79 -3.22 1.65 3.87
C TRP A 79 -2.75 2.02 2.47
N ILE A 80 -2.62 3.31 2.23
CA ILE A 80 -1.94 3.85 1.06
C ILE A 80 -0.71 4.55 1.56
N ILE A 81 0.47 4.05 1.18
CA ILE A 81 1.74 4.60 1.62
C ILE A 81 2.42 5.25 0.43
N SER A 82 2.71 6.53 0.58
CA SER A 82 3.35 7.31 -0.48
C SER A 82 4.58 8.03 0.06
N SER A 83 5.47 8.38 -0.84
CA SER A 83 6.63 9.20 -0.50
C SER A 83 6.71 10.41 -1.42
N HIS A 84 7.22 11.49 -0.87
CA HIS A 84 7.50 12.72 -1.61
C HIS A 84 8.69 13.41 -0.96
N ARG A 85 9.77 13.60 -1.70
CA ARG A 85 10.99 14.24 -1.22
C ARG A 85 11.45 13.69 0.13
N GLN A 86 11.55 12.36 0.24
CA GLN A 86 11.98 11.64 1.44
C GLN A 86 10.98 11.66 2.61
N THR A 87 9.81 12.24 2.42
CA THR A 87 8.74 12.19 3.41
C THR A 87 7.77 11.07 3.05
N VAL A 88 7.41 10.26 4.03
CA VAL A 88 6.48 9.14 3.86
C VAL A 88 5.13 9.53 4.42
N PHE A 89 4.08 9.29 3.63
CA PHE A 89 2.70 9.57 4.03
C PHE A 89 1.92 8.27 4.08
N VAL A 90 1.11 8.10 5.11
CA VAL A 90 0.22 6.94 5.28
C VAL A 90 -1.22 7.43 5.38
N PHE A 91 -2.08 6.86 4.54
CA PHE A 91 -3.49 7.24 4.49
C PHE A 91 -4.39 6.07 4.84
#